data_a63a094308b1564997dc21c1cac0dc98
#
_entry.id   a63a094308b1564997dc21c1cac0dc98
#
_cell.length_a   1.000
_cell.length_b   1.000
_cell.length_c   1.000
_cell.angle_alpha   90.00
_cell.angle_beta   90.00
_cell.angle_gamma   90.00
#
_symmetry.space_group_name_H-M   'P 1'
#
loop_
_entity.id
_entity.type
_entity.pdbx_description
1 polymer ?
#
loop_
_entity_poly.entity_id
_entity_poly.type
_entity_poly.pdbx_seq_one_letter_code
_entity_poly.pdbx_strand_id
1 'polypeptide(L)'
;MRIHIATDHAGLEFSTRLQHHLSDQGHEVIDHGPLEYDPVDDYPAFCIRAAEAVVRDQAEGVEALGVVFGGSGNGEQIAANKVRGVRAALAWSTATAELAREHNDANVIAIGARQHTFEEAASFIDTFIATPFSQDERHVRRIAQVGAYEIDGSLLPDPRAAAPAGGESADAIDPEAG
;
A
#
# COMPACT_ATOMS: atom_id res chain seq x y z
N MET A 1 13.28 14.33 -0.99
CA MET A 1 13.07 12.96 -1.52
C MET A 1 12.37 13.01 -2.87
N ARG A 2 12.31 11.90 -3.59
CA ARG A 2 11.58 11.78 -4.86
C ARG A 2 10.19 11.22 -4.63
N ILE A 3 9.15 11.84 -5.24
CA ILE A 3 7.76 11.39 -5.12
C ILE A 3 7.24 11.05 -6.52
N HIS A 4 6.93 9.78 -6.73
CA HIS A 4 6.31 9.29 -7.96
C HIS A 4 4.80 9.35 -7.83
N ILE A 5 4.13 10.06 -8.74
CA ILE A 5 2.68 10.19 -8.73
C ILE A 5 2.06 9.56 -9.98
N ALA A 6 0.86 9.02 -9.84
CA ALA A 6 0.04 8.54 -10.95
C ALA A 6 -1.45 8.60 -10.61
N THR A 7 -2.25 8.80 -11.66
CA THR A 7 -3.71 8.82 -11.58
C THR A 7 -4.32 8.27 -12.88
N ASP A 8 -5.63 8.37 -13.00
CA ASP A 8 -6.38 8.35 -14.24
C ASP A 8 -7.01 9.72 -14.52
N HIS A 9 -7.86 9.82 -15.54
CA HIS A 9 -8.60 11.04 -15.87
C HIS A 9 -9.36 11.64 -14.66
N ALA A 10 -9.80 10.79 -13.71
CA ALA A 10 -10.59 11.23 -12.57
C ALA A 10 -9.78 12.06 -11.56
N GLY A 11 -8.46 11.93 -11.55
CA GLY A 11 -7.58 12.64 -10.64
C GLY A 11 -6.67 13.69 -11.30
N LEU A 12 -6.83 14.00 -12.57
CA LEU A 12 -5.89 14.86 -13.30
C LEU A 12 -5.76 16.28 -12.71
N GLU A 13 -6.88 16.92 -12.33
CA GLU A 13 -6.87 18.22 -11.64
C GLU A 13 -6.19 18.12 -10.28
N PHE A 14 -6.48 17.02 -9.56
CA PHE A 14 -5.84 16.74 -8.27
C PHE A 14 -4.33 16.56 -8.43
N SER A 15 -3.88 15.84 -9.48
CA SER A 15 -2.47 15.64 -9.78
C SER A 15 -1.74 16.97 -9.95
N THR A 16 -2.28 17.89 -10.74
CA THR A 16 -1.67 19.18 -10.97
C THR A 16 -1.49 19.97 -9.67
N ARG A 17 -2.51 20.01 -8.82
CA ARG A 17 -2.42 20.69 -7.51
C ARG A 17 -1.41 20.01 -6.58
N LEU A 18 -1.38 18.69 -6.58
CA LEU A 18 -0.46 17.92 -5.73
C LEU A 18 0.99 18.11 -6.15
N GLN A 19 1.28 18.17 -7.45
CA GLN A 19 2.62 18.45 -7.96
C GLN A 19 3.15 19.79 -7.44
N HIS A 20 2.34 20.84 -7.49
CA HIS A 20 2.70 22.15 -6.93
C HIS A 20 2.93 22.07 -5.42
N HIS A 21 1.98 21.49 -4.67
CA HIS A 21 2.06 21.34 -3.23
C HIS A 21 3.36 20.64 -2.77
N LEU A 22 3.69 19.51 -3.38
CA LEU A 22 4.89 18.74 -3.03
C LEU A 22 6.19 19.43 -3.50
N SER A 23 6.17 20.09 -4.66
CA SER A 23 7.33 20.84 -5.15
C SER A 23 7.65 22.05 -4.27
N ASP A 24 6.63 22.74 -3.76
CA ASP A 24 6.79 23.86 -2.83
C ASP A 24 7.38 23.40 -1.48
N GLN A 25 7.20 22.13 -1.11
CA GLN A 25 7.82 21.48 0.05
C GLN A 25 9.26 20.99 -0.23
N GLY A 26 9.76 21.16 -1.46
CA GLY A 26 11.12 20.77 -1.85
C GLY A 26 11.27 19.31 -2.29
N HIS A 27 10.19 18.62 -2.62
CA HIS A 27 10.24 17.29 -3.20
C HIS A 27 10.47 17.35 -4.73
N GLU A 28 11.19 16.34 -5.25
CA GLU A 28 11.26 16.08 -6.68
C GLU A 28 10.05 15.24 -7.08
N VAL A 29 9.12 15.82 -7.82
CA VAL A 29 7.88 15.11 -8.22
C VAL A 29 8.00 14.60 -9.65
N ILE A 30 7.73 13.30 -9.85
CA ILE A 30 7.73 12.64 -11.16
C ILE A 30 6.32 12.11 -11.43
N ASP A 31 5.67 12.68 -12.45
CA ASP A 31 4.34 12.28 -12.89
C ASP A 31 4.44 11.15 -13.95
N HIS A 32 3.73 10.06 -13.70
CA HIS A 32 3.66 8.89 -14.57
C HIS A 32 2.39 8.82 -15.43
N GLY A 33 1.58 9.85 -15.36
CA GLY A 33 0.41 10.04 -16.21
C GLY A 33 -0.94 9.90 -15.52
N PRO A 34 -2.01 10.16 -16.30
CA PRO A 34 -1.99 10.57 -17.70
C PRO A 34 -1.49 11.99 -17.88
N LEU A 35 -0.87 12.27 -19.05
CA LEU A 35 -0.39 13.62 -19.39
C LEU A 35 -1.48 14.48 -20.04
N GLU A 36 -2.51 13.83 -20.60
CA GLU A 36 -3.66 14.44 -21.26
C GLU A 36 -4.95 13.80 -20.76
N TYR A 37 -6.05 14.57 -20.78
CA TYR A 37 -7.35 14.06 -20.38
C TYR A 37 -7.92 13.11 -21.44
N ASP A 38 -8.16 11.84 -21.04
CA ASP A 38 -8.91 10.86 -21.81
C ASP A 38 -9.98 10.25 -20.89
N PRO A 39 -11.30 10.48 -21.13
CA PRO A 39 -12.37 10.00 -20.25
C PRO A 39 -12.49 8.49 -20.14
N VAL A 40 -11.75 7.74 -20.95
CA VAL A 40 -11.76 6.27 -21.03
C VAL A 40 -10.38 5.64 -20.77
N ASP A 41 -9.43 6.42 -20.24
CA ASP A 41 -8.10 5.89 -19.91
C ASP A 41 -8.14 4.85 -18.77
N ASP A 42 -7.14 3.99 -18.76
CA ASP A 42 -7.00 2.88 -17.82
C ASP A 42 -5.88 3.17 -16.78
N TYR A 43 -6.25 3.41 -15.52
CA TYR A 43 -5.33 3.68 -14.40
C TYR A 43 -4.21 2.63 -14.19
N PRO A 44 -4.38 1.32 -14.46
CA PRO A 44 -3.39 0.32 -14.05
C PRO A 44 -2.00 0.58 -14.62
N ALA A 45 -1.91 0.97 -15.89
CA ALA A 45 -0.62 1.22 -16.52
C ALA A 45 0.15 2.37 -15.89
N PHE A 46 -0.53 3.44 -15.49
CA PHE A 46 0.08 4.59 -14.83
C PHE A 46 0.54 4.23 -13.42
N CYS A 47 -0.34 3.59 -12.62
CA CYS A 47 -0.04 3.19 -11.25
C CYS A 47 1.09 2.17 -11.16
N ILE A 48 1.16 1.20 -12.09
CA ILE A 48 2.25 0.22 -12.15
C ILE A 48 3.57 0.91 -12.46
N ARG A 49 3.63 1.84 -13.44
CA ARG A 49 4.86 2.57 -13.77
C ARG A 49 5.37 3.40 -12.58
N ALA A 50 4.49 4.10 -11.86
CA ALA A 50 4.86 4.84 -10.66
C ALA A 50 5.42 3.90 -9.58
N ALA A 51 4.75 2.77 -9.34
CA ALA A 51 5.15 1.77 -8.38
C ALA A 51 6.51 1.12 -8.73
N GLU A 52 6.75 0.77 -10.01
CA GLU A 52 8.04 0.29 -10.50
C GLU A 52 9.16 1.32 -10.32
N ALA A 53 8.86 2.60 -10.56
CA ALA A 53 9.82 3.68 -10.36
C ALA A 53 10.21 3.83 -8.88
N VAL A 54 9.26 3.73 -7.95
CA VAL A 54 9.53 3.74 -6.50
C VAL A 54 10.51 2.64 -6.11
N VAL A 55 10.23 1.39 -6.47
CA VAL A 55 11.09 0.26 -6.04
C VAL A 55 12.45 0.29 -6.73
N ARG A 56 12.53 0.76 -7.97
CA ARG A 56 13.81 0.95 -8.67
C ARG A 56 14.66 2.00 -7.98
N ASP A 57 14.11 3.18 -7.68
CA ASP A 57 14.81 4.25 -7.03
C ASP A 57 15.30 3.85 -5.64
N GLN A 58 14.45 3.16 -4.86
CA GLN A 58 14.84 2.62 -3.56
C GLN A 58 15.97 1.59 -3.67
N ALA A 59 15.96 0.74 -4.69
CA ALA A 59 17.05 -0.22 -4.94
C ALA A 59 18.36 0.46 -5.32
N GLU A 60 18.30 1.65 -5.93
CA GLU A 60 19.46 2.49 -6.26
C GLU A 60 19.90 3.40 -5.08
N GLY A 61 19.25 3.28 -3.92
CA GLY A 61 19.55 4.06 -2.72
C GLY A 61 18.98 5.47 -2.74
N VAL A 62 18.06 5.77 -3.65
CA VAL A 62 17.32 7.03 -3.69
C VAL A 62 16.13 6.96 -2.74
N GLU A 63 15.97 7.98 -1.90
CA GLU A 63 14.80 8.10 -1.04
C GLU A 63 13.57 8.46 -1.89
N ALA A 64 12.67 7.50 -2.08
CA ALA A 64 11.51 7.62 -2.95
C ALA A 64 10.26 7.01 -2.33
N LEU A 65 9.10 7.66 -2.57
CA LEU A 65 7.76 7.18 -2.23
C LEU A 65 6.83 7.37 -3.42
N GLY A 66 5.69 6.67 -3.40
CA GLY A 66 4.66 6.78 -4.42
C GLY A 66 3.33 7.32 -3.88
N VAL A 67 2.62 8.07 -4.73
CA VAL A 67 1.24 8.50 -4.50
C VAL A 67 0.42 8.13 -5.72
N VAL A 68 -0.54 7.23 -5.57
CA VAL A 68 -1.48 6.86 -6.63
C VAL A 68 -2.90 7.26 -6.23
N PHE A 69 -3.65 7.80 -7.14
CA PHE A 69 -4.99 8.26 -6.83
C PHE A 69 -5.93 8.18 -8.04
N GLY A 70 -7.21 8.01 -7.75
CA GLY A 70 -8.29 7.90 -8.73
C GLY A 70 -9.61 8.14 -8.03
N GLY A 71 -10.72 7.69 -8.57
CA GLY A 71 -12.04 7.92 -8.00
C GLY A 71 -12.18 7.47 -6.56
N SER A 72 -11.80 6.25 -6.25
CA SER A 72 -11.84 5.66 -4.89
C SER A 72 -10.47 5.28 -4.33
N GLY A 73 -9.44 5.19 -5.15
CA GLY A 73 -8.12 4.71 -4.76
C GLY A 73 -7.97 3.19 -4.69
N ASN A 74 -9.09 2.43 -4.74
CA ASN A 74 -9.05 0.97 -4.58
C ASN A 74 -8.33 0.28 -5.74
N GLY A 75 -8.70 0.60 -6.97
CA GLY A 75 -8.09 0.01 -8.16
C GLY A 75 -6.62 0.36 -8.27
N GLU A 76 -6.28 1.60 -8.00
CA GLU A 76 -4.93 2.15 -8.02
C GLU A 76 -4.04 1.45 -7.00
N GLN A 77 -4.54 1.23 -5.76
CA GLN A 77 -3.85 0.44 -4.74
C GLN A 77 -3.62 -1.01 -5.20
N ILE A 78 -4.64 -1.65 -5.75
CA ILE A 78 -4.54 -3.03 -6.23
C ILE A 78 -3.51 -3.15 -7.34
N ALA A 79 -3.51 -2.20 -8.29
CA ALA A 79 -2.55 -2.16 -9.40
C ALA A 79 -1.11 -1.97 -8.90
N ALA A 80 -0.87 -0.99 -8.03
CA ALA A 80 0.45 -0.74 -7.45
C ALA A 80 1.00 -1.96 -6.69
N ASN A 81 0.16 -2.67 -5.94
CA ASN A 81 0.54 -3.88 -5.21
C ASN A 81 0.83 -5.11 -6.10
N LYS A 82 0.69 -5.01 -7.44
CA LYS A 82 1.16 -6.05 -8.36
C LYS A 82 2.65 -5.95 -8.65
N VAL A 83 3.27 -4.83 -8.31
CA VAL A 83 4.71 -4.64 -8.46
C VAL A 83 5.43 -5.22 -7.24
N ARG A 84 6.37 -6.12 -7.48
CA ARG A 84 7.15 -6.76 -6.42
C ARG A 84 7.91 -5.74 -5.58
N GLY A 85 7.83 -5.88 -4.26
CA GLY A 85 8.46 -4.95 -3.31
C GLY A 85 7.60 -3.73 -2.99
N VAL A 86 6.46 -3.55 -3.64
CA VAL A 86 5.51 -2.48 -3.31
C VAL A 86 4.59 -2.90 -2.16
N ARG A 87 4.41 -2.00 -1.24
CA ARG A 87 3.40 -2.05 -0.17
C ARG A 87 2.56 -0.80 -0.27
N ALA A 88 1.54 -0.86 -1.14
CA ALA A 88 0.61 0.24 -1.33
C ALA A 88 -0.54 0.15 -0.34
N ALA A 89 -0.77 1.21 0.41
CA ALA A 89 -1.82 1.33 1.40
C ALA A 89 -2.88 2.35 0.97
N LEU A 90 -4.17 1.98 1.03
CA LEU A 90 -5.26 2.92 0.86
C LEU A 90 -5.44 3.72 2.16
N ALA A 91 -5.33 5.04 2.08
CA ALA A 91 -5.54 5.92 3.22
C ALA A 91 -6.81 6.78 3.04
N TRP A 92 -7.56 6.90 4.11
CA TRP A 92 -8.80 7.71 4.20
C TRP A 92 -8.80 8.63 5.42
N SER A 93 -7.67 8.73 6.11
CA SER A 93 -7.44 9.64 7.23
C SER A 93 -5.94 9.78 7.48
N THR A 94 -5.53 10.83 8.21
CA THR A 94 -4.14 10.99 8.67
C THR A 94 -3.67 9.80 9.49
N ALA A 95 -4.52 9.26 10.37
CA ALA A 95 -4.18 8.09 11.19
C ALA A 95 -3.87 6.84 10.34
N THR A 96 -4.64 6.58 9.26
CA THR A 96 -4.36 5.43 8.39
C THR A 96 -3.13 5.64 7.53
N ALA A 97 -2.82 6.88 7.14
CA ALA A 97 -1.61 7.25 6.42
C ALA A 97 -0.36 7.08 7.32
N GLU A 98 -0.42 7.53 8.57
CA GLU A 98 0.62 7.35 9.57
C GLU A 98 0.91 5.87 9.82
N LEU A 99 -0.12 5.08 10.15
CA LEU A 99 0.02 3.66 10.42
C LEU A 99 0.52 2.84 9.21
N ALA A 100 0.22 3.26 7.99
CA ALA A 100 0.76 2.65 6.78
C ALA A 100 2.30 2.73 6.74
N ARG A 101 2.86 3.87 7.12
CA ARG A 101 4.32 4.04 7.22
C ARG A 101 4.88 3.39 8.47
N GLU A 102 4.36 3.78 9.64
CA GLU A 102 4.89 3.36 10.94
C GLU A 102 4.92 1.83 11.10
N HIS A 103 3.85 1.14 10.70
CA HIS A 103 3.71 -0.30 10.94
C HIS A 103 4.08 -1.18 9.75
N ASN A 104 3.86 -0.70 8.52
CA ASN A 104 3.96 -1.53 7.32
C ASN A 104 5.09 -1.09 6.40
N ASP A 105 5.80 0.00 6.75
CA ASP A 105 6.78 0.62 5.86
C ASP A 105 6.23 0.72 4.43
N ALA A 106 4.96 1.14 4.30
CA ALA A 106 4.32 1.29 3.01
C ALA A 106 5.10 2.30 2.17
N ASN A 107 5.46 1.95 0.95
CA ASN A 107 6.21 2.81 0.06
C ASN A 107 5.35 3.49 -1.00
N VAL A 108 4.06 3.14 -1.06
CA VAL A 108 3.06 3.79 -1.90
C VAL A 108 1.80 4.06 -1.07
N ILE A 109 1.25 5.27 -1.18
CA ILE A 109 -0.08 5.62 -0.64
C ILE A 109 -1.08 5.72 -1.79
N ALA A 110 -2.27 5.18 -1.58
CA ALA A 110 -3.39 5.33 -2.51
C ALA A 110 -4.49 6.20 -1.89
N ILE A 111 -5.06 7.11 -2.67
CA ILE A 111 -6.07 8.08 -2.23
C ILE A 111 -7.29 8.07 -3.16
N GLY A 112 -8.48 8.14 -2.58
CA GLY A 112 -9.73 8.39 -3.31
C GLY A 112 -9.94 9.89 -3.55
N ALA A 113 -9.57 10.41 -4.72
CA ALA A 113 -9.69 11.83 -5.05
C ALA A 113 -11.15 12.34 -5.10
N ARG A 114 -12.13 11.44 -5.26
CA ARG A 114 -13.56 11.79 -5.20
C ARG A 114 -14.18 11.57 -3.81
N GLN A 115 -13.40 11.07 -2.85
CA GLN A 115 -13.86 10.75 -1.49
C GLN A 115 -13.47 11.84 -0.49
N HIS A 116 -12.50 12.68 -0.84
CA HIS A 116 -11.90 13.68 0.03
C HIS A 116 -11.73 15.01 -0.69
N THR A 117 -11.73 16.10 0.07
CA THR A 117 -11.24 17.37 -0.42
C THR A 117 -9.75 17.30 -0.71
N PHE A 118 -9.23 18.22 -1.51
CA PHE A 118 -7.79 18.29 -1.77
C PHE A 118 -6.99 18.48 -0.47
N GLU A 119 -7.46 19.35 0.41
CA GLU A 119 -6.82 19.70 1.68
C GLU A 119 -6.74 18.48 2.61
N GLU A 120 -7.81 17.67 2.69
CA GLU A 120 -7.80 16.41 3.45
C GLU A 120 -6.79 15.43 2.86
N ALA A 121 -6.86 15.18 1.56
CA ALA A 121 -5.97 14.25 0.89
C ALA A 121 -4.50 14.69 0.93
N ALA A 122 -4.20 15.97 0.75
CA ALA A 122 -2.87 16.53 0.92
C ALA A 122 -2.34 16.30 2.34
N SER A 123 -3.19 16.50 3.36
CA SER A 123 -2.83 16.21 4.77
C SER A 123 -2.49 14.74 5.00
N PHE A 124 -3.19 13.79 4.35
CA PHE A 124 -2.85 12.36 4.45
C PHE A 124 -1.52 12.06 3.78
N ILE A 125 -1.27 12.64 2.60
CA ILE A 125 -0.02 12.48 1.86
C ILE A 125 1.15 13.07 2.64
N ASP A 126 1.01 14.29 3.17
CA ASP A 126 2.04 14.94 4.00
C ASP A 126 2.37 14.11 5.24
N THR A 127 1.34 13.57 5.91
CA THR A 127 1.52 12.67 7.05
C THR A 127 2.28 11.41 6.65
N PHE A 128 1.89 10.79 5.54
CA PHE A 128 2.57 9.61 5.00
C PHE A 128 4.05 9.88 4.71
N ILE A 129 4.35 10.99 4.03
CA ILE A 129 5.72 11.37 3.67
C ILE A 129 6.58 11.65 4.92
N ALA A 130 6.00 12.31 5.93
CA ALA A 130 6.70 12.72 7.14
C ALA A 130 6.91 11.58 8.16
N THR A 131 6.14 10.49 8.06
CA THR A 131 6.17 9.42 9.06
C THR A 131 7.29 8.41 8.77
N PRO A 132 8.24 8.19 9.68
CA PRO A 132 9.25 7.14 9.54
C PRO A 132 8.65 5.75 9.87
N PHE A 133 9.30 4.70 9.37
CA PHE A 133 9.02 3.34 9.82
C PHE A 133 9.48 3.14 11.26
N SER A 134 8.65 2.49 12.10
CA SER A 134 8.93 2.31 13.54
C SER A 134 10.16 1.45 13.83
N GLN A 135 10.56 0.57 12.91
CA GLN A 135 11.59 -0.45 13.13
C GLN A 135 11.27 -1.44 14.27
N ASP A 136 10.05 -1.45 14.80
CA ASP A 136 9.63 -2.42 15.81
C ASP A 136 9.81 -3.84 15.29
N GLU A 137 10.41 -4.72 16.09
CA GLU A 137 10.72 -6.11 15.72
C GLU A 137 9.49 -6.88 15.20
N ARG A 138 8.32 -6.63 15.78
CA ARG A 138 7.05 -7.23 15.33
C ARG A 138 6.65 -6.79 13.92
N HIS A 139 6.91 -5.51 13.56
CA HIS A 139 6.59 -4.96 12.24
C HIS A 139 7.60 -5.46 11.20
N VAL A 140 8.89 -5.41 11.50
CA VAL A 140 9.95 -5.98 10.65
C VAL A 140 9.66 -7.45 10.32
N ARG A 141 9.35 -8.27 11.33
CA ARG A 141 9.04 -9.69 11.15
C ARG A 141 7.81 -9.92 10.25
N ARG A 142 6.74 -9.14 10.42
CA ARG A 142 5.51 -9.27 9.62
C ARG A 142 5.75 -8.88 8.16
N ILE A 143 6.47 -7.80 7.92
CA ILE A 143 6.85 -7.36 6.57
C ILE A 143 7.73 -8.41 5.89
N ALA A 144 8.69 -8.99 6.62
CA ALA A 144 9.54 -10.06 6.09
C ALA A 144 8.73 -11.30 5.66
N GLN A 145 7.66 -11.64 6.38
CA GLN A 145 6.76 -12.76 6.00
C GLN A 145 6.00 -12.47 4.70
N VAL A 146 5.51 -11.22 4.54
CA VAL A 146 4.86 -10.80 3.28
C VAL A 146 5.85 -10.87 2.13
N GLY A 147 7.08 -10.36 2.33
CA GLY A 147 8.14 -10.41 1.32
C GLY A 147 8.56 -11.84 0.95
N ALA A 148 8.64 -12.77 1.91
CA ALA A 148 8.95 -14.17 1.64
C ALA A 148 7.86 -14.81 0.75
N TYR A 149 6.60 -14.57 1.05
CA TYR A 149 5.49 -15.05 0.22
C TYR A 149 5.55 -14.48 -1.21
N GLU A 150 5.88 -13.21 -1.34
CA GLU A 150 6.02 -12.55 -2.65
C GLU A 150 7.17 -13.14 -3.49
N ILE A 151 8.24 -13.59 -2.83
CA ILE A 151 9.41 -14.14 -3.50
C ILE A 151 9.20 -15.57 -4.00
N ASP A 152 8.67 -16.45 -3.15
CA ASP A 152 8.63 -17.89 -3.40
C ASP A 152 7.36 -18.60 -2.91
N GLY A 153 6.36 -17.84 -2.42
CA GLY A 153 5.12 -18.39 -1.88
C GLY A 153 5.26 -18.99 -0.46
N SER A 154 6.36 -18.71 0.24
CA SER A 154 6.58 -19.24 1.60
C SER A 154 5.56 -18.70 2.60
N LEU A 155 4.95 -19.61 3.34
CA LEU A 155 4.04 -19.30 4.45
C LEU A 155 4.53 -19.98 5.73
N LEU A 156 4.20 -19.38 6.87
CA LEU A 156 4.35 -20.06 8.15
C LEU A 156 3.47 -21.33 8.14
N PRO A 157 3.92 -22.42 8.78
CA PRO A 157 3.11 -23.63 8.92
C PRO A 157 1.73 -23.30 9.52
N ASP A 158 0.68 -23.87 8.95
CA ASP A 158 -0.66 -23.79 9.54
C ASP A 158 -0.68 -24.58 10.85
N PRO A 159 -0.89 -23.93 12.01
CA PRO A 159 -0.91 -24.61 13.30
C PRO A 159 -2.00 -25.68 13.39
N ARG A 160 -3.04 -25.61 12.54
CA ARG A 160 -4.10 -26.62 12.47
C ARG A 160 -3.65 -27.88 11.70
N ALA A 161 -2.69 -27.76 10.79
CA ALA A 161 -2.12 -28.91 10.08
C ALA A 161 -1.27 -29.80 10.97
N ALA A 162 -0.82 -29.32 12.13
CA ALA A 162 -0.04 -30.04 13.10
C ALA A 162 -0.91 -30.78 14.17
N ALA A 163 -2.23 -30.56 14.17
CA ALA A 163 -3.12 -31.30 15.06
C ALA A 163 -3.25 -32.76 14.54
N PRO A 164 -2.93 -33.80 15.35
CA PRO A 164 -3.11 -35.19 14.92
C PRO A 164 -4.59 -35.42 14.61
N ALA A 165 -4.89 -35.93 13.44
CA ALA A 165 -6.19 -36.54 13.14
C ALA A 165 -6.35 -37.77 14.05
N GLY A 166 -7.09 -37.61 15.16
CA GLY A 166 -7.31 -38.75 16.06
C GLY A 166 -7.44 -38.33 17.52
N GLY A 167 -8.50 -37.62 17.84
CA GLY A 167 -9.12 -37.70 19.15
C GLY A 167 -10.34 -38.59 19.00
N GLU A 168 -10.17 -39.91 19.15
CA GLU A 168 -11.31 -40.79 19.44
C GLU A 168 -12.06 -40.22 20.63
N SER A 169 -13.31 -39.86 20.41
CA SER A 169 -14.25 -39.51 21.47
C SER A 169 -14.49 -40.77 22.31
N ALA A 170 -13.73 -40.91 23.39
CA ALA A 170 -14.07 -41.82 24.47
C ALA A 170 -15.14 -41.18 25.34
N ASP A 171 -16.36 -41.17 24.86
CA ASP A 171 -17.56 -41.03 25.69
C ASP A 171 -18.49 -42.20 25.37
N ALA A 172 -18.05 -43.37 25.78
CA ALA A 172 -18.95 -44.48 26.08
C ALA A 172 -19.62 -44.14 27.42
N ILE A 173 -20.79 -43.55 27.36
CA ILE A 173 -21.69 -43.47 28.52
C ILE A 173 -22.11 -44.90 28.79
N ASP A 174 -21.68 -45.44 29.93
CA ASP A 174 -22.14 -46.71 30.50
C ASP A 174 -23.59 -46.52 30.98
N PRO A 175 -24.59 -47.25 30.43
CA PRO A 175 -25.99 -47.10 30.81
C PRO A 175 -26.42 -47.96 32.01
N GLU A 176 -25.51 -48.59 32.79
CA GLU A 176 -25.89 -49.39 33.95
C GLU A 176 -25.12 -49.01 35.23
N ALA A 177 -25.62 -47.99 35.92
CA ALA A 177 -25.44 -47.91 37.38
C ALA A 177 -26.68 -47.27 38.01
N GLY A 178 -27.46 -48.13 38.65
CA GLY A 178 -28.55 -48.15 39.49
C GLY A 178 -29.11 -46.94 40.25
#